data_dd880aa298b8d067c9395442e0aea1ab
#
_entry.id   dd880aa298b8d067c9395442e0aea1ab
#
_cell.length_a   1.000
_cell.length_b   1.000
_cell.length_c   1.000
_cell.angle_alpha   90.00
_cell.angle_beta   90.00
_cell.angle_gamma   90.00
#
_symmetry.space_group_name_H-M   'P 1'
#
loop_
_entity.id
_entity.type
_entity.pdbx_description
1 polymer ?
#
loop_
_entity_poly.entity_id
_entity_poly.type
_entity_poly.pdbx_seq_one_letter_code
_entity_poly.pdbx_strand_id
1 'polypeptide(L)'
;MIRTILRRALRRTEDRVGFAILAAALGLFVMQPAFAHEYKIGKLEIEHPWARMTPAGAKVGGGYLTIENEGKEADRLVSATAEVAGHVEIHEMSVKDGVMTMRMLPDGMEIPANGEAKLAPGGFHLMLMDLKQPLKEGESFKGTLTFAKAGTIDVSFKIEGMGGPKGSDASGHDGHNHGTPAN
;
A
#
# COMPACT_ATOMS: atom_id res chain seq x y z
N MET A 1 -17.21 -71.58 1.44
CA MET A 1 -17.96 -70.32 1.53
C MET A 1 -17.28 -69.22 2.40
N ILE A 2 -16.37 -69.53 3.28
CA ILE A 2 -15.75 -68.59 4.26
C ILE A 2 -14.66 -67.67 3.62
N ARG A 3 -13.94 -68.14 2.61
CA ARG A 3 -12.85 -67.39 1.96
C ARG A 3 -13.30 -66.19 1.09
N THR A 4 -14.53 -66.16 0.64
CA THR A 4 -15.04 -65.09 -0.23
C THR A 4 -15.51 -63.86 0.54
N ILE A 5 -15.93 -64.04 1.79
CA ILE A 5 -16.47 -62.98 2.66
C ILE A 5 -15.27 -62.11 3.20
N LEU A 6 -14.15 -62.75 3.51
CA LEU A 6 -12.98 -62.07 4.06
C LEU A 6 -12.33 -61.10 3.04
N ARG A 7 -12.32 -61.42 1.75
CA ARG A 7 -11.75 -60.59 0.68
C ARG A 7 -12.59 -59.35 0.37
N ARG A 8 -13.89 -59.37 0.66
CA ARG A 8 -14.76 -58.16 0.47
C ARG A 8 -14.65 -57.16 1.62
N ALA A 9 -14.34 -57.62 2.82
CA ALA A 9 -14.16 -56.72 3.97
C ALA A 9 -12.85 -55.94 3.89
N LEU A 10 -11.76 -56.53 3.41
CA LEU A 10 -10.46 -55.87 3.25
C LEU A 10 -10.45 -54.78 2.15
N ARG A 11 -11.17 -54.98 1.04
CA ARG A 11 -11.21 -53.96 -0.01
C ARG A 11 -11.97 -52.70 0.40
N ARG A 12 -12.96 -52.78 1.31
CA ARG A 12 -13.71 -51.61 1.80
C ARG A 12 -12.96 -50.71 2.76
N THR A 13 -11.91 -51.22 3.41
CA THR A 13 -11.08 -50.41 4.30
C THR A 13 -10.00 -49.64 3.58
N GLU A 14 -9.46 -50.14 2.48
CA GLU A 14 -8.46 -49.44 1.67
C GLU A 14 -9.03 -48.21 0.94
N ASP A 15 -10.27 -48.32 0.42
CA ASP A 15 -10.94 -47.18 -0.24
C ASP A 15 -11.27 -46.04 0.74
N ARG A 16 -11.54 -46.34 2.00
CA ARG A 16 -11.84 -45.33 3.04
C ARG A 16 -10.59 -44.62 3.54
N VAL A 17 -9.47 -45.33 3.64
CA VAL A 17 -8.19 -44.74 4.04
C VAL A 17 -7.60 -43.85 2.92
N GLY A 18 -7.69 -44.31 1.68
CA GLY A 18 -7.27 -43.51 0.50
C GLY A 18 -8.04 -42.21 0.34
N PHE A 19 -9.37 -42.25 0.60
CA PHE A 19 -10.21 -41.05 0.50
C PHE A 19 -9.96 -40.05 1.65
N ALA A 20 -9.65 -40.56 2.87
CA ALA A 20 -9.32 -39.74 4.01
C ALA A 20 -7.95 -39.03 3.84
N ILE A 21 -6.97 -39.70 3.25
CA ILE A 21 -5.64 -39.11 2.98
C ILE A 21 -5.74 -38.05 1.86
N LEU A 22 -6.56 -38.27 0.83
CA LEU A 22 -6.75 -37.30 -0.24
C LEU A 22 -7.50 -36.05 0.25
N ALA A 23 -8.48 -36.20 1.16
CA ALA A 23 -9.18 -35.08 1.79
C ALA A 23 -8.30 -34.27 2.74
N ALA A 24 -7.38 -34.92 3.46
CA ALA A 24 -6.40 -34.25 4.32
C ALA A 24 -5.32 -33.48 3.52
N ALA A 25 -4.95 -33.97 2.33
CA ALA A 25 -4.00 -33.28 1.45
C ALA A 25 -4.60 -32.05 0.78
N LEU A 26 -5.92 -32.00 0.55
CA LEU A 26 -6.62 -30.86 -0.03
C LEU A 26 -6.90 -29.74 1.00
N GLY A 27 -6.81 -30.04 2.29
CA GLY A 27 -7.06 -29.08 3.38
C GLY A 27 -5.86 -28.22 3.77
N LEU A 28 -4.67 -28.50 3.26
CA LEU A 28 -3.46 -27.69 3.43
C LEU A 28 -3.30 -26.66 2.29
N PHE A 29 -4.40 -26.04 1.87
CA PHE A 29 -4.30 -24.79 1.14
C PHE A 29 -3.86 -23.75 2.16
N VAL A 30 -2.56 -23.58 2.28
CA VAL A 30 -1.91 -22.56 3.12
C VAL A 30 -2.52 -21.23 2.71
N MET A 31 -3.39 -20.68 3.55
CA MET A 31 -3.72 -19.26 3.51
C MET A 31 -2.38 -18.53 3.67
N GLN A 32 -1.79 -18.11 2.56
CA GLN A 32 -0.67 -17.20 2.61
C GLN A 32 -1.24 -15.92 3.21
N PRO A 33 -0.71 -15.45 4.34
CA PRO A 33 -1.09 -14.14 4.84
C PRO A 33 -0.78 -13.17 3.69
N ALA A 34 -1.77 -12.39 3.28
CA ALA A 34 -1.52 -11.21 2.48
C ALA A 34 -0.64 -10.32 3.38
N PHE A 35 0.66 -10.35 3.15
CA PHE A 35 1.57 -9.40 3.79
C PHE A 35 1.14 -8.03 3.27
N ALA A 36 0.39 -7.28 4.08
CA ALA A 36 0.43 -5.85 4.01
C ALA A 36 1.93 -5.50 4.05
N HIS A 37 2.42 -4.76 3.06
CA HIS A 37 3.82 -4.39 2.99
C HIS A 37 4.08 -3.38 4.11
N GLU A 38 4.38 -3.89 5.29
CA GLU A 38 4.81 -3.16 6.47
C GLU A 38 6.33 -3.19 6.51
N TYR A 39 6.94 -2.03 6.67
CA TYR A 39 8.38 -1.89 6.78
C TYR A 39 8.70 -1.26 8.13
N LYS A 40 9.72 -1.78 8.85
CA LYS A 40 10.08 -1.27 10.18
C LYS A 40 11.52 -0.83 10.21
N ILE A 41 11.77 0.36 10.74
CA ILE A 41 13.10 0.88 11.03
C ILE A 41 13.10 1.57 12.39
N GLY A 42 13.86 1.02 13.34
CA GLY A 42 13.85 1.50 14.72
C GLY A 42 12.46 1.37 15.36
N LYS A 43 11.83 2.50 15.65
CA LYS A 43 10.48 2.61 16.19
C LYS A 43 9.46 3.15 15.19
N LEU A 44 9.88 3.29 13.94
CA LEU A 44 8.99 3.70 12.86
C LEU A 44 8.47 2.47 12.12
N GLU A 45 7.18 2.50 11.85
CA GLU A 45 6.49 1.54 10.99
C GLU A 45 5.93 2.28 9.77
N ILE A 46 6.26 1.78 8.59
CA ILE A 46 5.84 2.35 7.32
C ILE A 46 4.80 1.42 6.71
N GLU A 47 3.61 1.94 6.50
CA GLU A 47 2.46 1.19 6.02
C GLU A 47 2.05 1.62 4.64
N HIS A 48 1.66 0.64 3.83
CA HIS A 48 1.00 0.81 2.55
C HIS A 48 1.65 1.84 1.61
N PRO A 49 2.97 1.75 1.32
CA PRO A 49 3.56 2.62 0.31
C PRO A 49 2.90 2.38 -1.06
N TRP A 50 2.30 3.42 -1.62
CA TRP A 50 1.66 3.34 -2.94
C TRP A 50 1.85 4.61 -3.75
N ALA A 51 1.68 4.50 -5.05
CA ALA A 51 1.69 5.63 -5.98
C ALA A 51 0.45 5.57 -6.88
N ARG A 52 -0.03 6.71 -7.29
CA ARG A 52 -1.15 6.79 -8.23
C ARG A 52 -0.65 6.53 -9.65
N MET A 53 -1.38 5.71 -10.42
CA MET A 53 -1.13 5.53 -11.85
C MET A 53 -1.08 6.87 -12.58
N THR A 54 -0.31 6.95 -13.66
CA THR A 54 -0.19 8.17 -14.45
C THR A 54 -0.49 7.93 -15.93
N PRO A 55 -1.03 8.92 -16.65
CA PRO A 55 -1.20 8.82 -18.09
C PRO A 55 0.14 8.76 -18.81
N ALA A 56 0.12 8.32 -20.06
CA ALA A 56 1.28 8.33 -20.94
C ALA A 56 1.84 9.76 -21.10
N GLY A 57 3.15 9.90 -20.97
CA GLY A 57 3.84 11.18 -21.11
C GLY A 57 3.84 12.06 -19.85
N ALA A 58 3.21 11.62 -18.75
CA ALA A 58 3.30 12.33 -17.47
C ALA A 58 4.76 12.46 -17.01
N LYS A 59 5.12 13.64 -16.53
CA LYS A 59 6.46 13.95 -16.01
C LYS A 59 6.50 13.92 -14.49
N VAL A 60 5.34 13.93 -13.84
CA VAL A 60 5.21 13.92 -12.39
C VAL A 60 4.21 12.86 -11.94
N GLY A 61 4.39 12.35 -10.71
CA GLY A 61 3.48 11.40 -10.08
C GLY A 61 3.37 11.67 -8.58
N GLY A 62 2.36 11.10 -7.93
CA GLY A 62 2.15 11.20 -6.49
C GLY A 62 2.42 9.87 -5.80
N GLY A 63 3.18 9.91 -4.70
CA GLY A 63 3.44 8.79 -3.82
C GLY A 63 2.90 9.05 -2.42
N TYR A 64 2.43 8.01 -1.75
CA TYR A 64 1.68 8.08 -0.49
C TYR A 64 2.06 6.92 0.41
N LEU A 65 1.94 7.11 1.71
CA LEU A 65 2.18 6.10 2.74
C LEU A 65 1.74 6.63 4.11
N THR A 66 1.66 5.77 5.08
CA THR A 66 1.52 6.14 6.49
C THR A 66 2.81 5.79 7.23
N ILE A 67 3.22 6.61 8.19
CA ILE A 67 4.35 6.36 9.07
C ILE A 67 3.83 6.45 10.50
N GLU A 68 3.85 5.35 11.23
CA GLU A 68 3.59 5.31 12.66
C GLU A 68 4.91 5.40 13.42
N ASN A 69 4.92 6.18 14.50
CA ASN A 69 6.07 6.30 15.40
C ASN A 69 5.70 5.81 16.80
N GLU A 70 6.09 4.59 17.13
CA GLU A 70 5.93 4.00 18.47
C GLU A 70 6.96 4.51 19.48
N GLY A 71 7.88 5.37 19.03
CA GLY A 71 8.93 5.95 19.85
C GLY A 71 8.46 7.14 20.68
N LYS A 72 9.17 7.41 21.76
CA LYS A 72 8.92 8.55 22.67
C LYS A 72 9.52 9.87 22.16
N GLU A 73 10.22 9.85 21.05
CA GLU A 73 10.84 11.02 20.42
C GLU A 73 10.28 11.20 19.01
N ALA A 74 10.05 12.44 18.62
CA ALA A 74 9.70 12.76 17.24
C ALA A 74 10.88 12.47 16.31
N ASP A 75 10.57 12.05 15.08
CA ASP A 75 11.52 11.91 13.98
C ASP A 75 11.08 12.78 12.80
N ARG A 76 11.77 12.73 11.68
CA ARG A 76 11.48 13.51 10.50
C ARG A 76 11.81 12.72 9.23
N LEU A 77 10.87 12.63 8.30
CA LEU A 77 11.16 12.17 6.94
C LEU A 77 11.87 13.32 6.20
N VAL A 78 13.16 13.18 5.94
CA VAL A 78 13.99 14.25 5.35
C VAL A 78 14.16 14.11 3.84
N SER A 79 14.10 12.89 3.30
CA SER A 79 14.17 12.67 1.85
C SER A 79 13.59 11.31 1.46
N ALA A 80 13.30 11.17 0.17
CA ALA A 80 12.89 9.91 -0.44
C ALA A 80 13.52 9.77 -1.83
N THR A 81 13.63 8.52 -2.33
CA THR A 81 13.99 8.23 -3.71
C THR A 81 12.99 7.28 -4.34
N ALA A 82 12.94 7.25 -5.67
CA ALA A 82 12.15 6.30 -6.44
C ALA A 82 12.89 5.97 -7.73
N GLU A 83 13.04 4.67 -8.05
CA GLU A 83 13.77 4.24 -9.26
C GLU A 83 13.14 4.74 -10.56
N VAL A 84 11.83 4.99 -10.54
CA VAL A 84 11.01 5.46 -11.68
C VAL A 84 11.09 6.98 -11.90
N ALA A 85 11.69 7.73 -10.99
CA ALA A 85 11.76 9.20 -11.04
C ALA A 85 13.22 9.68 -11.12
N GLY A 86 13.41 10.92 -11.54
CA GLY A 86 14.71 11.61 -11.50
C GLY A 86 15.05 12.03 -10.07
N HIS A 87 14.07 12.58 -9.35
CA HIS A 87 14.15 12.90 -7.92
C HIS A 87 12.77 12.89 -7.27
N VAL A 88 12.73 12.96 -5.94
CA VAL A 88 11.52 12.98 -5.14
C VAL A 88 11.55 14.18 -4.20
N GLU A 89 10.44 14.90 -4.11
CA GLU A 89 10.23 16.01 -3.20
C GLU A 89 9.12 15.68 -2.21
N ILE A 90 9.20 16.22 -0.99
CA ILE A 90 8.14 16.12 0.02
C ILE A 90 7.32 17.40 -0.06
N HIS A 91 6.03 17.27 -0.33
CA HIS A 91 5.11 18.39 -0.50
C HIS A 91 3.97 18.34 0.51
N GLU A 92 3.46 19.52 0.84
CA GLU A 92 2.21 19.72 1.55
C GLU A 92 1.20 20.42 0.64
N MET A 93 0.01 19.83 0.54
CA MET A 93 -1.15 20.48 -0.07
C MET A 93 -2.07 20.97 1.03
N SER A 94 -2.54 22.21 0.94
CA SER A 94 -3.52 22.78 1.85
C SER A 94 -4.55 23.61 1.08
N VAL A 95 -5.77 23.70 1.63
CA VAL A 95 -6.83 24.55 1.11
C VAL A 95 -7.10 25.64 2.14
N LYS A 96 -6.89 26.90 1.75
CA LYS A 96 -7.19 28.05 2.58
C LYS A 96 -8.10 29.00 1.79
N ASP A 97 -9.23 29.36 2.36
CA ASP A 97 -10.23 30.25 1.76
C ASP A 97 -10.67 29.83 0.34
N GLY A 98 -10.78 28.50 0.12
CA GLY A 98 -11.12 27.93 -1.18
C GLY A 98 -9.95 27.90 -2.21
N VAL A 99 -8.77 28.42 -1.83
CA VAL A 99 -7.57 28.39 -2.67
C VAL A 99 -6.70 27.21 -2.27
N MET A 100 -6.45 26.32 -3.23
CA MET A 100 -5.52 25.21 -3.07
C MET A 100 -4.09 25.70 -3.26
N THR A 101 -3.24 25.45 -2.26
CA THR A 101 -1.81 25.76 -2.32
C THR A 101 -1.00 24.50 -2.12
N MET A 102 0.10 24.39 -2.84
CA MET A 102 1.07 23.30 -2.71
C MET A 102 2.45 23.92 -2.46
N ARG A 103 3.16 23.39 -1.48
CA ARG A 103 4.52 23.84 -1.16
C ARG A 103 5.44 22.67 -0.90
N MET A 104 6.67 22.76 -1.34
CA MET A 104 7.74 21.86 -0.96
C MET A 104 8.14 22.08 0.50
N LEU A 105 8.50 21.01 1.18
CA LEU A 105 9.03 21.00 2.54
C LEU A 105 10.54 20.72 2.50
N PRO A 106 11.40 21.72 2.39
CA PRO A 106 12.83 21.51 2.22
C PRO A 106 13.48 20.85 3.43
N ASP A 107 12.91 21.05 4.61
CA ASP A 107 13.37 20.44 5.86
C ASP A 107 12.71 19.09 6.14
N GLY A 108 11.86 18.59 5.20
CA GLY A 108 11.10 17.37 5.35
C GLY A 108 9.85 17.50 6.22
N MET A 109 9.23 16.35 6.53
CA MET A 109 7.97 16.25 7.26
C MET A 109 8.21 15.67 8.65
N GLU A 110 7.66 16.30 9.69
CA GLU A 110 7.74 15.83 11.07
C GLU A 110 6.85 14.61 11.31
N ILE A 111 7.36 13.66 12.10
CA ILE A 111 6.65 12.47 12.56
C ILE A 111 6.61 12.55 14.08
N PRO A 112 5.45 12.86 14.69
CA PRO A 112 5.34 13.09 16.13
C PRO A 112 5.68 11.84 16.94
N ALA A 113 6.16 12.02 18.17
CA ALA A 113 6.35 10.93 19.12
C ALA A 113 5.03 10.26 19.48
N ASN A 114 4.99 8.93 19.55
CA ASN A 114 3.79 8.14 19.80
C ASN A 114 2.62 8.58 18.91
N GLY A 115 2.87 8.83 17.63
CA GLY A 115 1.89 9.37 16.70
C GLY A 115 2.11 8.93 15.27
N GLU A 116 1.29 9.45 14.40
CA GLU A 116 1.23 9.12 12.97
C GLU A 116 1.53 10.35 12.11
N ALA A 117 2.19 10.12 10.99
CA ALA A 117 2.31 11.08 9.89
C ALA A 117 1.81 10.43 8.60
N LYS A 118 0.78 11.01 7.99
CA LYS A 118 0.09 10.45 6.83
C LYS A 118 0.34 11.27 5.58
N LEU A 119 0.88 10.60 4.56
CA LEU A 119 0.96 11.14 3.21
C LEU A 119 -0.22 10.57 2.41
N ALA A 120 -1.16 11.44 2.04
CA ALA A 120 -2.40 11.07 1.36
C ALA A 120 -2.80 12.14 0.33
N PRO A 121 -3.61 11.78 -0.68
CA PRO A 121 -4.15 12.76 -1.62
C PRO A 121 -4.85 13.93 -0.90
N GLY A 122 -4.50 15.15 -1.27
CA GLY A 122 -5.04 16.36 -0.65
C GLY A 122 -4.31 16.87 0.59
N GLY A 123 -3.27 16.17 1.05
CA GLY A 123 -2.43 16.53 2.18
C GLY A 123 -0.94 16.44 1.85
N PHE A 124 -0.15 15.92 2.80
CA PHE A 124 1.26 15.60 2.52
C PHE A 124 1.37 14.51 1.46
N HIS A 125 2.38 14.59 0.62
CA HIS A 125 2.66 13.59 -0.41
C HIS A 125 4.11 13.64 -0.89
N LEU A 126 4.56 12.54 -1.49
CA LEU A 126 5.80 12.49 -2.25
C LEU A 126 5.49 12.91 -3.69
N MET A 127 6.20 13.91 -4.19
CA MET A 127 6.13 14.31 -5.59
C MET A 127 7.27 13.61 -6.33
N LEU A 128 6.90 12.68 -7.21
CA LEU A 128 7.84 11.96 -8.08
C LEU A 128 8.10 12.81 -9.32
N MET A 129 9.29 13.39 -9.41
CA MET A 129 9.66 14.32 -10.47
C MET A 129 10.44 13.63 -11.58
N ASP A 130 10.33 14.13 -12.80
CA ASP A 130 11.02 13.61 -13.97
C ASP A 130 10.81 12.10 -14.17
N LEU A 131 9.53 11.69 -14.21
CA LEU A 131 9.18 10.30 -14.43
C LEU A 131 9.81 9.75 -15.71
N LYS A 132 10.56 8.66 -15.59
CA LYS A 132 11.24 7.97 -16.69
C LYS A 132 10.27 7.18 -17.56
N GLN A 133 9.14 6.77 -16.98
CA GLN A 133 8.07 6.01 -17.62
C GLN A 133 6.73 6.24 -16.92
N PRO A 134 5.58 6.02 -17.60
CA PRO A 134 4.27 6.06 -16.96
C PRO A 134 4.16 5.02 -15.85
N LEU A 135 3.49 5.37 -14.75
CA LEU A 135 3.16 4.45 -13.67
C LEU A 135 1.89 3.68 -14.04
N LYS A 136 1.98 2.34 -14.17
CA LYS A 136 0.87 1.47 -14.59
C LYS A 136 0.28 0.75 -13.39
N GLU A 137 -1.04 0.78 -13.26
CA GLU A 137 -1.76 0.07 -12.20
C GLU A 137 -1.37 -1.41 -12.13
N GLY A 138 -1.16 -1.91 -10.90
CA GLY A 138 -0.76 -3.29 -10.64
C GLY A 138 0.75 -3.55 -10.66
N GLU A 139 1.56 -2.65 -11.23
CA GLU A 139 3.02 -2.71 -11.14
C GLU A 139 3.50 -2.15 -9.78
N SER A 140 4.79 -2.32 -9.50
CA SER A 140 5.46 -1.77 -8.32
C SER A 140 6.85 -1.25 -8.68
N PHE A 141 7.38 -0.34 -7.88
CA PHE A 141 8.74 0.16 -8.02
C PHE A 141 9.40 0.32 -6.66
N LYS A 142 10.73 0.26 -6.64
CA LYS A 142 11.54 0.43 -5.43
C LYS A 142 11.86 1.90 -5.19
N GLY A 143 11.99 2.23 -3.92
CA GLY A 143 12.45 3.53 -3.45
C GLY A 143 13.05 3.43 -2.06
N THR A 144 13.55 4.54 -1.55
CA THR A 144 14.07 4.65 -0.19
C THR A 144 13.38 5.78 0.53
N LEU A 145 13.26 5.64 1.85
CA LEU A 145 12.85 6.71 2.77
C LEU A 145 14.00 6.97 3.72
N THR A 146 14.40 8.21 3.89
CA THR A 146 15.47 8.60 4.82
C THR A 146 14.89 9.46 5.94
N PHE A 147 15.11 9.02 7.16
CA PHE A 147 14.68 9.68 8.39
C PHE A 147 15.87 10.33 9.09
N ALA A 148 15.60 11.42 9.81
CA ALA A 148 16.65 12.18 10.48
C ALA A 148 17.34 11.38 11.61
N LYS A 149 16.59 10.52 12.32
CA LYS A 149 17.11 9.71 13.43
C LYS A 149 17.16 8.23 13.10
N ALA A 150 16.08 7.67 12.55
CA ALA A 150 15.99 6.24 12.31
C ALA A 150 16.89 5.75 11.17
N GLY A 151 17.33 6.64 10.24
CA GLY A 151 18.17 6.27 9.10
C GLY A 151 17.38 5.99 7.84
N THR A 152 17.90 5.15 6.94
CA THR A 152 17.32 4.90 5.60
C THR A 152 16.79 3.48 5.50
N ILE A 153 15.62 3.31 4.87
CA ILE A 153 15.00 2.02 4.62
C ILE A 153 14.53 1.91 3.16
N ASP A 154 14.70 0.74 2.57
CA ASP A 154 14.17 0.40 1.26
C ASP A 154 12.69 0.05 1.38
N VAL A 155 11.86 0.56 0.47
CA VAL A 155 10.44 0.27 0.38
C VAL A 155 10.04 -0.02 -1.06
N SER A 156 8.93 -0.76 -1.24
CA SER A 156 8.32 -0.98 -2.55
C SER A 156 6.97 -0.27 -2.60
N PHE A 157 6.81 0.63 -3.54
CA PHE A 157 5.56 1.33 -3.79
C PHE A 157 4.71 0.52 -4.77
N LYS A 158 3.49 0.20 -4.39
CA LYS A 158 2.52 -0.40 -5.30
C LYS A 158 1.82 0.68 -6.12
N ILE A 159 1.66 0.47 -7.42
CA ILE A 159 0.96 1.42 -8.29
C ILE A 159 -0.52 1.08 -8.29
N GLU A 160 -1.34 2.01 -7.77
CA GLU A 160 -2.79 1.89 -7.65
C GLU A 160 -3.51 2.76 -8.69
N GLY A 161 -4.76 2.44 -8.97
CA GLY A 161 -5.61 3.18 -9.88
C GLY A 161 -5.83 4.64 -9.48
N MET A 162 -6.56 5.41 -10.30
CA MET A 162 -6.83 6.84 -10.07
C MET A 162 -7.55 7.11 -8.74
N GLY A 163 -8.36 6.19 -8.26
CA GLY A 163 -9.06 6.29 -6.97
C GLY A 163 -8.22 5.94 -5.74
N GLY A 164 -7.00 5.43 -5.93
CA GLY A 164 -6.17 4.91 -4.85
C GLY A 164 -6.48 3.45 -4.50
N PRO A 165 -5.97 2.93 -3.36
CA PRO A 165 -6.18 1.56 -2.92
C PRO A 165 -7.66 1.22 -2.77
N LYS A 166 -8.07 0.03 -3.26
CA LYS A 166 -9.45 -0.46 -3.07
C LYS A 166 -9.67 -0.78 -1.60
N GLY A 167 -10.47 0.04 -0.92
CA GLY A 167 -10.76 -0.10 0.51
C GLY A 167 -10.42 1.11 1.37
N SER A 168 -9.74 2.11 0.84
CA SER A 168 -9.65 3.41 1.49
C SER A 168 -10.94 4.19 1.18
N ASP A 169 -11.84 4.28 2.13
CA ASP A 169 -13.03 5.14 2.05
C ASP A 169 -12.58 6.58 1.84
N ALA A 170 -12.58 7.02 0.60
CA ALA A 170 -12.55 8.43 0.27
C ALA A 170 -13.91 9.04 0.68
N SER A 171 -14.09 9.28 1.98
CA SER A 171 -15.23 10.02 2.50
C SER A 171 -15.10 11.47 2.07
N GLY A 172 -15.98 11.91 1.18
CA GLY A 172 -16.30 13.31 1.04
C GLY A 172 -16.04 13.95 -0.29
N HIS A 173 -16.87 13.67 -1.28
CA HIS A 173 -17.34 14.70 -2.20
C HIS A 173 -18.73 14.29 -2.70
N ASP A 174 -19.74 14.64 -1.90
CA ASP A 174 -21.14 14.54 -2.31
C ASP A 174 -21.38 15.50 -3.48
N GLY A 175 -21.97 14.93 -4.53
CA GLY A 175 -22.21 15.56 -5.80
C GLY A 175 -23.04 16.84 -5.70
N HIS A 176 -22.58 17.86 -6.37
CA HIS A 176 -23.42 18.98 -6.75
C HIS A 176 -24.46 18.48 -7.78
N ASN A 177 -25.66 18.26 -7.28
CA ASN A 177 -26.85 18.03 -8.08
C ASN A 177 -27.22 19.37 -8.76
N HIS A 178 -26.89 19.53 -10.03
CA HIS A 178 -27.44 20.62 -10.83
C HIS A 178 -28.90 20.33 -11.13
N GLY A 179 -29.78 20.88 -10.31
CA GLY A 179 -31.20 20.96 -10.62
C GLY A 179 -31.41 21.80 -11.88
N THR A 180 -32.01 21.17 -12.89
CA THR A 180 -32.50 21.84 -14.10
C THR A 180 -33.69 22.74 -13.72
N PRO A 181 -33.70 24.03 -14.09
CA PRO A 181 -34.89 24.85 -13.90
C PRO A 181 -35.95 24.42 -14.93
N ALA A 182 -37.11 23.99 -14.44
CA ALA A 182 -38.31 23.83 -15.26
C ALA A 182 -38.87 25.22 -15.58
N ASN A 183 -39.11 25.41 -16.87
CA ASN A 183 -39.90 26.53 -17.41
C ASN A 183 -41.35 26.03 -17.61
#